data_2092d834e9c8df461f6fb037361d6e6f
#
_entry.id   2092d834e9c8df461f6fb037361d6e6f
#
_cell.length_a   1.000
_cell.length_b   1.000
_cell.length_c   1.000
_cell.angle_alpha   90.00
_cell.angle_beta   90.00
_cell.angle_gamma   90.00
#
_symmetry.space_group_name_H-M   'P 1'
#
loop_
_entity.id
_entity.type
_entity.pdbx_description
1 polymer ?
#
loop_
_entity_poly.entity_id
_entity_poly.type
_entity_poly.pdbx_seq_one_letter_code
_entity_poly.pdbx_strand_id
1 'polypeptide(L)'
;FKFNTIFTEYSSTTNIDQILVERKRDGNSKTIYKVDNNGNYILAKEKNGVPLSDVWNIPFLNPKAKERVGYPTQKPILLLEQIIKIATDKNDIVLDPFCGSGTTLVASKILNRNYMGIDLSEEAINITQQRLENVIKTSSNLLNKGIEAYRTKTEEEENILKLLQAKIVQRNKGIDGFLPKHFQKKPIPIKIQKNNECLNESISLLQNAINSKKLDFI
;
A
#
# COMPACT_ATOMS: atom_id res chain seq x y z
N PHE A 1 25.55 -10.53 -10.03
CA PHE A 1 24.37 -9.97 -9.37
C PHE A 1 23.38 -11.09 -9.10
N LYS A 2 22.88 -11.17 -7.88
CA LYS A 2 21.79 -12.06 -7.49
C LYS A 2 20.48 -11.28 -7.50
N PHE A 3 19.45 -11.86 -8.08
CA PHE A 3 18.12 -11.28 -8.12
C PHE A 3 17.10 -12.37 -7.79
N ASN A 4 16.45 -12.25 -6.66
CA ASN A 4 15.40 -13.17 -6.24
C ASN A 4 14.05 -12.69 -6.79
N THR A 5 13.37 -13.55 -7.53
CA THR A 5 12.01 -13.23 -7.99
C THR A 5 11.05 -13.27 -6.80
N ILE A 6 10.44 -12.12 -6.50
CA ILE A 6 9.39 -12.00 -5.49
C ILE A 6 8.05 -12.01 -6.22
N PHE A 7 7.08 -12.74 -5.67
CA PHE A 7 5.72 -12.78 -6.17
C PHE A 7 4.78 -11.99 -5.26
N THR A 8 3.84 -11.29 -5.87
CA THR A 8 2.72 -10.63 -5.22
C THR A 8 1.43 -11.39 -5.50
N GLU A 9 0.43 -11.20 -4.66
CA GLU A 9 -0.89 -11.79 -4.87
C GLU A 9 -1.50 -11.34 -6.21
N TYR A 10 -2.33 -12.18 -6.79
CA TYR A 10 -3.12 -11.80 -7.97
C TYR A 10 -4.11 -10.69 -7.61
N SER A 11 -4.32 -9.77 -8.54
CA SER A 11 -5.37 -8.77 -8.43
C SER A 11 -6.75 -9.44 -8.42
N SER A 12 -7.71 -8.86 -7.73
CA SER A 12 -9.13 -9.30 -7.74
C SER A 12 -9.77 -9.30 -9.13
N THR A 13 -9.18 -8.53 -10.07
CA THR A 13 -9.62 -8.46 -11.47
C THR A 13 -8.86 -9.42 -12.38
N THR A 14 -7.96 -10.24 -11.84
CA THR A 14 -7.20 -11.20 -12.65
C THR A 14 -8.13 -12.30 -13.17
N ASN A 15 -8.18 -12.45 -14.50
CA ASN A 15 -8.95 -13.53 -15.12
C ASN A 15 -8.37 -14.89 -14.72
N ILE A 16 -9.26 -15.85 -14.40
CA ILE A 16 -8.89 -17.20 -13.99
C ILE A 16 -8.00 -17.91 -15.03
N ASP A 17 -8.21 -17.67 -16.32
CA ASP A 17 -7.38 -18.24 -17.39
C ASP A 17 -5.94 -17.72 -17.34
N GLN A 18 -5.72 -16.51 -16.84
CA GLN A 18 -4.37 -15.96 -16.63
C GLN A 18 -3.61 -16.72 -15.55
N ILE A 19 -4.32 -17.30 -14.60
CA ILE A 19 -3.77 -18.11 -13.52
C ILE A 19 -3.54 -19.54 -13.98
N LEU A 20 -4.54 -20.13 -14.68
CA LEU A 20 -4.58 -21.55 -14.97
C LEU A 20 -3.90 -21.95 -16.29
N VAL A 21 -3.79 -21.06 -17.27
CA VAL A 21 -3.34 -21.40 -18.63
C VAL A 21 -1.93 -20.85 -18.90
N GLU A 22 -1.07 -21.66 -19.54
CA GLU A 22 0.23 -21.20 -20.04
C GLU A 22 0.07 -20.17 -21.15
N ARG A 23 0.97 -19.20 -21.19
CA ARG A 23 1.02 -18.16 -22.20
C ARG A 23 2.34 -18.17 -22.97
N LYS A 24 2.30 -17.75 -24.22
CA LYS A 24 3.50 -17.48 -25.04
C LYS A 24 3.34 -16.14 -25.77
N ARG A 25 4.43 -15.58 -26.23
CA ARG A 25 4.39 -14.44 -27.17
C ARG A 25 4.29 -15.00 -28.59
N ASP A 26 3.44 -14.40 -29.40
CA ASP A 26 3.40 -14.65 -30.85
C ASP A 26 4.49 -13.87 -31.59
N GLY A 27 4.56 -14.03 -32.91
CA GLY A 27 5.55 -13.33 -33.76
C GLY A 27 5.42 -11.80 -33.72
N ASN A 28 4.30 -11.25 -33.27
CA ASN A 28 4.02 -9.82 -33.11
C ASN A 28 4.21 -9.34 -31.66
N SER A 29 4.87 -10.13 -30.82
CA SER A 29 5.06 -9.86 -29.36
C SER A 29 3.76 -9.79 -28.55
N LYS A 30 2.62 -10.18 -29.12
CA LYS A 30 1.34 -10.27 -28.40
C LYS A 30 1.29 -11.54 -27.54
N THR A 31 0.80 -11.41 -26.32
CA THR A 31 0.62 -12.57 -25.42
C THR A 31 -0.62 -13.35 -25.83
N ILE A 32 -0.45 -14.63 -26.11
CA ILE A 32 -1.52 -15.58 -26.45
C ILE A 32 -1.45 -16.82 -25.53
N TYR A 33 -2.58 -17.52 -25.37
CA TYR A 33 -2.60 -18.77 -24.63
C TYR A 33 -1.95 -19.89 -25.47
N LYS A 34 -1.21 -20.77 -24.80
CA LYS A 34 -0.67 -21.97 -25.41
C LYS A 34 -1.76 -23.02 -25.57
N VAL A 35 -1.75 -23.66 -26.74
CA VAL A 35 -2.61 -24.82 -27.03
C VAL A 35 -1.74 -26.01 -27.40
N ASP A 36 -2.23 -27.22 -27.08
CA ASP A 36 -1.66 -28.49 -27.52
C ASP A 36 -1.98 -28.79 -28.99
N ASN A 37 -1.53 -29.92 -29.49
CA ASN A 37 -1.76 -30.33 -30.87
C ASN A 37 -3.25 -30.58 -31.21
N ASN A 38 -4.10 -30.71 -30.19
CA ASN A 38 -5.54 -30.95 -30.32
C ASN A 38 -6.36 -29.66 -30.16
N GLY A 39 -5.69 -28.52 -29.95
CA GLY A 39 -6.31 -27.18 -29.75
C GLY A 39 -6.77 -26.92 -28.30
N ASN A 40 -6.47 -27.78 -27.33
CA ASN A 40 -6.80 -27.55 -25.94
C ASN A 40 -5.79 -26.65 -25.25
N TYR A 41 -6.24 -25.83 -24.29
CA TYR A 41 -5.34 -25.00 -23.50
C TYR A 41 -4.39 -25.83 -22.64
N ILE A 42 -3.12 -25.51 -22.68
CA ILE A 42 -2.10 -26.13 -21.82
C ILE A 42 -2.19 -25.50 -20.43
N LEU A 43 -2.48 -26.30 -19.41
CA LEU A 43 -2.53 -25.85 -18.04
C LEU A 43 -1.12 -25.44 -17.55
N ALA A 44 -1.06 -24.30 -16.91
CA ALA A 44 0.16 -23.84 -16.30
C ALA A 44 0.51 -24.69 -15.08
N LYS A 45 1.81 -24.85 -14.81
CA LYS A 45 2.28 -25.30 -13.51
C LYS A 45 1.82 -24.31 -12.45
N GLU A 46 1.77 -24.75 -11.20
CA GLU A 46 1.41 -23.91 -10.06
C GLU A 46 2.19 -22.58 -10.09
N LYS A 47 1.46 -21.49 -10.08
CA LYS A 47 2.02 -20.14 -10.13
C LYS A 47 1.92 -19.50 -8.75
N ASN A 48 3.01 -19.01 -8.22
CA ASN A 48 3.08 -18.41 -6.89
C ASN A 48 2.54 -16.97 -6.84
N GLY A 49 1.97 -16.45 -7.92
CA GLY A 49 1.47 -15.09 -8.02
C GLY A 49 2.00 -14.35 -9.25
N VAL A 50 1.94 -13.03 -9.19
CA VAL A 50 2.50 -12.14 -10.21
C VAL A 50 3.90 -11.70 -9.79
N PRO A 51 4.92 -11.78 -10.66
CA PRO A 51 6.23 -11.20 -10.34
C PRO A 51 6.09 -9.74 -9.92
N LEU A 52 6.88 -9.35 -8.91
CA LEU A 52 6.90 -7.98 -8.40
C LEU A 52 7.15 -6.99 -9.54
N SER A 53 6.32 -5.94 -9.62
CA SER A 53 6.49 -4.84 -10.58
C SER A 53 7.74 -4.00 -10.24
N ASP A 54 8.23 -3.27 -11.22
CA ASP A 54 9.26 -2.23 -11.08
C ASP A 54 8.72 -0.95 -10.42
N VAL A 55 7.40 -0.80 -10.36
CA VAL A 55 6.72 0.30 -9.63
C VAL A 55 6.17 -0.21 -8.32
N TRP A 56 6.63 0.37 -7.21
CA TRP A 56 6.23 -0.02 -5.86
C TRP A 56 5.40 1.06 -5.18
N ASN A 57 4.17 0.75 -4.86
CA ASN A 57 3.24 1.65 -4.16
C ASN A 57 3.46 1.60 -2.64
N ILE A 58 4.67 1.92 -2.19
CA ILE A 58 5.01 1.99 -0.77
C ILE A 58 4.79 3.43 -0.30
N PRO A 59 3.85 3.69 0.61
CA PRO A 59 3.60 5.02 1.13
C PRO A 59 4.76 5.49 2.01
N PHE A 60 4.91 6.80 2.16
CA PHE A 60 5.80 7.38 3.15
C PHE A 60 5.38 6.98 4.58
N LEU A 61 6.33 7.02 5.50
CA LEU A 61 6.08 6.70 6.90
C LEU A 61 5.18 7.75 7.55
N ASN A 62 3.97 7.33 7.94
CA ASN A 62 3.01 8.21 8.59
C ASN A 62 3.59 8.82 9.88
N PRO A 63 3.40 10.13 10.16
CA PRO A 63 3.85 10.76 11.40
C PRO A 63 3.40 10.05 12.69
N LYS A 64 2.26 9.35 12.67
CA LYS A 64 1.72 8.59 13.79
C LYS A 64 2.05 7.09 13.74
N ALA A 65 2.90 6.66 12.82
CA ALA A 65 3.28 5.25 12.72
C ALA A 65 4.10 4.82 13.95
N LYS A 66 3.80 3.64 14.49
CA LYS A 66 4.47 3.11 15.69
C LYS A 66 5.97 2.86 15.49
N GLU A 67 6.40 2.58 14.26
CA GLU A 67 7.82 2.39 13.94
C GLU A 67 8.62 3.70 13.82
N ARG A 68 7.92 4.86 13.86
CA ARG A 68 8.58 6.16 13.72
C ARG A 68 9.30 6.56 15.00
N VAL A 69 10.58 6.90 14.87
CA VAL A 69 11.45 7.28 15.99
C VAL A 69 11.85 8.77 15.98
N GLY A 70 11.21 9.57 15.13
CA GLY A 70 11.50 11.02 15.03
C GLY A 70 12.71 11.36 14.15
N TYR A 71 13.46 10.37 13.64
CA TYR A 71 14.60 10.64 12.78
C TYR A 71 14.14 11.21 11.41
N PRO A 72 14.67 12.38 10.95
CA PRO A 72 14.08 13.11 9.83
C PRO A 72 14.00 12.35 8.52
N THR A 73 15.01 11.52 8.22
CA THR A 73 15.11 10.77 6.95
C THR A 73 14.72 9.31 7.06
N GLN A 74 14.04 8.91 8.15
CA GLN A 74 13.64 7.54 8.38
C GLN A 74 12.74 7.00 7.24
N LYS A 75 13.13 5.86 6.66
CA LYS A 75 12.37 5.15 5.64
C LYS A 75 11.43 4.11 6.27
N PRO A 76 10.33 3.73 5.60
CA PRO A 76 9.50 2.59 6.03
C PRO A 76 10.31 1.29 6.01
N ILE A 77 10.15 0.45 7.04
CA ILE A 77 10.78 -0.88 7.10
C ILE A 77 10.39 -1.72 5.88
N LEU A 78 9.13 -1.64 5.43
CA LEU A 78 8.63 -2.38 4.28
C LEU A 78 9.44 -2.14 3.00
N LEU A 79 9.91 -0.91 2.75
CA LEU A 79 10.74 -0.59 1.59
C LEU A 79 12.06 -1.37 1.63
N LEU A 80 12.72 -1.36 2.78
CA LEU A 80 14.01 -2.02 2.94
C LEU A 80 13.86 -3.54 2.95
N GLU A 81 12.78 -4.07 3.53
CA GLU A 81 12.48 -5.50 3.44
C GLU A 81 12.35 -5.97 1.99
N GLN A 82 11.68 -5.19 1.14
CA GLN A 82 11.51 -5.54 -0.26
C GLN A 82 12.84 -5.56 -1.02
N ILE A 83 13.67 -4.54 -0.81
CA ILE A 83 15.02 -4.46 -1.41
C ILE A 83 15.88 -5.64 -0.95
N ILE A 84 15.89 -5.92 0.35
CA ILE A 84 16.71 -7.00 0.93
C ILE A 84 16.26 -8.37 0.43
N LYS A 85 14.95 -8.62 0.33
CA LYS A 85 14.41 -9.89 -0.23
C LYS A 85 14.84 -10.11 -1.69
N ILE A 86 14.88 -9.05 -2.50
CA ILE A 86 15.28 -9.13 -3.90
C ILE A 86 16.76 -9.43 -4.04
N ALA A 87 17.60 -8.82 -3.19
CA ALA A 87 19.04 -8.79 -3.36
C ALA A 87 19.80 -9.86 -2.56
N THR A 88 19.15 -10.49 -1.54
CA THR A 88 19.85 -11.37 -0.58
C THR A 88 19.05 -12.61 -0.24
N ASP A 89 19.73 -13.63 0.24
CA ASP A 89 19.14 -14.80 0.91
C ASP A 89 19.26 -14.73 2.43
N LYS A 90 18.65 -15.71 3.12
CA LYS A 90 18.82 -15.85 4.57
C LYS A 90 20.30 -16.04 4.91
N ASN A 91 20.74 -15.44 6.00
CA ASN A 91 22.12 -15.44 6.52
C ASN A 91 23.15 -14.67 5.68
N ASP A 92 22.77 -14.06 4.54
CA ASP A 92 23.64 -13.11 3.86
C ASP A 92 23.93 -11.88 4.74
N ILE A 93 25.01 -11.17 4.45
CA ILE A 93 25.39 -9.95 5.17
C ILE A 93 24.91 -8.73 4.40
N VAL A 94 24.17 -7.86 5.07
CA VAL A 94 23.71 -6.55 4.56
C VAL A 94 24.55 -5.46 5.22
N LEU A 95 25.26 -4.69 4.42
CA LEU A 95 26.04 -3.53 4.87
C LEU A 95 25.32 -2.24 4.50
N ASP A 96 25.11 -1.37 5.49
CA ASP A 96 24.65 0.02 5.29
C ASP A 96 25.66 1.00 5.88
N PRO A 97 26.50 1.63 5.04
CA PRO A 97 27.56 2.52 5.51
C PRO A 97 27.06 3.91 5.93
N PHE A 98 25.76 4.21 5.81
CA PHE A 98 25.10 5.44 6.23
C PHE A 98 23.75 5.12 6.86
N CYS A 99 23.77 4.28 7.91
CA CYS A 99 22.56 3.60 8.39
C CYS A 99 21.52 4.52 9.05
N GLY A 100 21.89 5.76 9.45
CA GLY A 100 20.97 6.71 10.07
C GLY A 100 20.20 6.08 11.22
N SER A 101 18.87 6.07 11.12
CA SER A 101 17.98 5.42 12.11
C SER A 101 17.97 3.90 12.04
N GLY A 102 18.82 3.24 11.26
CA GLY A 102 18.99 1.79 11.19
C GLY A 102 17.85 1.03 10.54
N THR A 103 17.07 1.64 9.66
CA THR A 103 15.92 0.95 9.04
C THR A 103 16.36 -0.28 8.24
N THR A 104 17.50 -0.20 7.52
CA THR A 104 18.08 -1.32 6.77
C THR A 104 18.46 -2.47 7.71
N LEU A 105 19.06 -2.16 8.86
CA LEU A 105 19.49 -3.15 9.85
C LEU A 105 18.30 -3.84 10.50
N VAL A 106 17.27 -3.07 10.85
CA VAL A 106 16.01 -3.60 11.40
C VAL A 106 15.32 -4.53 10.39
N ALA A 107 15.23 -4.13 9.12
CA ALA A 107 14.66 -4.97 8.08
C ALA A 107 15.49 -6.26 7.87
N SER A 108 16.81 -6.16 7.91
CA SER A 108 17.71 -7.31 7.83
C SER A 108 17.49 -8.29 8.98
N LYS A 109 17.39 -7.79 10.21
CA LYS A 109 17.08 -8.60 11.40
C LYS A 109 15.75 -9.33 11.26
N ILE A 110 14.67 -8.64 10.85
CA ILE A 110 13.34 -9.24 10.61
C ILE A 110 13.42 -10.38 9.59
N LEU A 111 14.24 -10.21 8.56
CA LEU A 111 14.38 -11.18 7.47
C LEU A 111 15.42 -12.28 7.73
N ASN A 112 16.03 -12.34 8.91
CA ASN A 112 17.11 -13.27 9.25
C ASN A 112 18.33 -13.13 8.32
N ARG A 113 18.75 -11.89 8.06
CA ARG A 113 20.06 -11.57 7.46
C ARG A 113 20.98 -11.07 8.55
N ASN A 114 22.27 -11.32 8.37
CA ASN A 114 23.30 -10.63 9.13
C ASN A 114 23.39 -9.19 8.66
N TYR A 115 23.79 -8.28 9.52
CA TYR A 115 23.85 -6.86 9.17
C TYR A 115 25.00 -6.14 9.83
N MET A 116 25.48 -5.11 9.15
CA MET A 116 26.46 -4.17 9.66
C MET A 116 26.01 -2.77 9.24
N GLY A 117 26.00 -1.83 10.18
CA GLY A 117 25.68 -0.42 9.93
C GLY A 117 26.79 0.48 10.42
N ILE A 118 27.01 1.56 9.69
CA ILE A 118 27.96 2.61 10.04
C ILE A 118 27.24 3.94 9.95
N ASP A 119 27.48 4.84 10.91
CA ASP A 119 27.07 6.22 10.85
C ASP A 119 28.03 7.09 11.64
N LEU A 120 28.15 8.36 11.27
CA LEU A 120 28.98 9.35 11.99
C LEU A 120 28.27 9.92 13.22
N SER A 121 26.95 9.87 13.24
CA SER A 121 26.13 10.42 14.33
C SER A 121 25.97 9.38 15.45
N GLU A 122 26.46 9.71 16.64
CA GLU A 122 26.21 8.89 17.83
C GLU A 122 24.72 8.77 18.14
N GLU A 123 23.92 9.83 17.89
CA GLU A 123 22.47 9.78 18.03
C GLU A 123 21.84 8.75 17.09
N ALA A 124 22.28 8.70 15.83
CA ALA A 124 21.83 7.72 14.85
C ALA A 124 22.15 6.29 15.31
N ILE A 125 23.35 6.05 15.82
CA ILE A 125 23.78 4.74 16.35
C ILE A 125 22.94 4.34 17.57
N ASN A 126 22.70 5.25 18.52
CA ASN A 126 21.89 5.00 19.70
C ASN A 126 20.43 4.64 19.31
N ILE A 127 19.82 5.41 18.39
CA ILE A 127 18.49 5.11 17.86
C ILE A 127 18.46 3.74 17.18
N THR A 128 19.47 3.43 16.38
CA THR A 128 19.60 2.14 15.69
C THR A 128 19.66 0.97 16.68
N GLN A 129 20.46 1.07 17.73
CA GLN A 129 20.59 0.05 18.76
C GLN A 129 19.25 -0.20 19.46
N GLN A 130 18.58 0.87 19.91
CA GLN A 130 17.25 0.76 20.54
C GLN A 130 16.21 0.09 19.62
N ARG A 131 16.21 0.42 18.33
CA ARG A 131 15.33 -0.21 17.35
C ARG A 131 15.66 -1.67 17.10
N LEU A 132 16.92 -2.05 17.16
CA LEU A 132 17.35 -3.44 17.05
C LEU A 132 17.00 -4.26 18.29
N GLU A 133 17.04 -3.66 19.47
CA GLU A 133 16.59 -4.33 20.71
C GLU A 133 15.09 -4.54 20.72
N ASN A 134 14.32 -3.52 20.35
CA ASN A 134 12.86 -3.57 20.34
C ASN A 134 12.32 -3.26 18.92
N VAL A 135 12.20 -4.29 18.11
CA VAL A 135 11.74 -4.15 16.72
C VAL A 135 10.24 -3.86 16.66
N ILE A 136 9.90 -2.64 16.28
CA ILE A 136 8.51 -2.22 16.05
C ILE A 136 8.32 -2.01 14.55
N LYS A 137 7.44 -2.81 13.93
CA LYS A 137 7.04 -2.65 12.54
C LYS A 137 5.58 -2.21 12.47
N THR A 138 5.31 -1.18 11.66
CA THR A 138 3.93 -0.75 11.41
C THR A 138 3.23 -1.76 10.54
N SER A 139 2.10 -2.28 11.04
CA SER A 139 1.16 -3.07 10.27
C SER A 139 -0.01 -2.20 9.86
N SER A 140 -0.23 -2.02 8.56
CA SER A 140 -1.41 -1.32 8.05
C SER A 140 -1.96 -2.01 6.81
N ASN A 141 -3.28 -1.96 6.63
CA ASN A 141 -3.91 -2.49 5.42
C ASN A 141 -3.41 -1.80 4.15
N LEU A 142 -3.05 -0.51 4.23
CA LEU A 142 -2.48 0.23 3.12
C LEU A 142 -1.12 -0.34 2.70
N LEU A 143 -0.27 -0.70 3.67
CA LEU A 143 1.04 -1.29 3.41
C LEU A 143 0.92 -2.73 2.87
N ASN A 144 -0.06 -3.48 3.36
CA ASN A 144 -0.24 -4.89 3.00
C ASN A 144 -1.01 -5.08 1.69
N LYS A 145 -1.96 -4.20 1.39
CA LYS A 145 -2.92 -4.35 0.28
C LYS A 145 -2.86 -3.23 -0.76
N GLY A 146 -1.95 -2.26 -0.60
CA GLY A 146 -1.78 -1.13 -1.52
C GLY A 146 -2.93 -0.11 -1.47
N ILE A 147 -2.94 0.80 -2.45
CA ILE A 147 -3.90 1.91 -2.53
C ILE A 147 -5.34 1.41 -2.67
N GLU A 148 -5.57 0.30 -3.32
CA GLU A 148 -6.92 -0.26 -3.53
C GLU A 148 -7.60 -0.63 -2.21
N ALA A 149 -6.86 -1.13 -1.22
CA ALA A 149 -7.40 -1.38 0.12
C ALA A 149 -7.78 -0.09 0.88
N TYR A 150 -7.32 1.05 0.39
CA TYR A 150 -7.67 2.35 0.95
C TYR A 150 -8.97 2.89 0.39
N ARG A 151 -9.33 2.48 -0.81
CA ARG A 151 -10.58 2.86 -1.45
C ARG A 151 -11.73 2.15 -0.75
N THR A 152 -12.69 2.92 -0.25
CA THR A 152 -13.88 2.43 0.43
C THR A 152 -15.16 2.83 -0.29
N LYS A 153 -15.03 3.57 -1.39
CA LYS A 153 -16.14 3.99 -2.23
C LYS A 153 -16.34 3.01 -3.37
N THR A 154 -17.60 2.74 -3.71
CA THR A 154 -17.95 2.00 -4.91
C THR A 154 -17.68 2.85 -6.16
N GLU A 155 -17.62 2.22 -7.32
CA GLU A 155 -17.47 2.92 -8.60
C GLU A 155 -18.61 3.91 -8.86
N GLU A 156 -19.84 3.54 -8.48
CA GLU A 156 -21.02 4.43 -8.57
C GLU A 156 -20.86 5.66 -7.68
N GLU A 157 -20.47 5.48 -6.42
CA GLU A 157 -20.21 6.58 -5.48
C GLU A 157 -19.11 7.51 -6.02
N GLU A 158 -18.02 6.96 -6.56
CA GLU A 158 -16.95 7.75 -7.15
C GLU A 158 -17.41 8.52 -8.39
N ASN A 159 -18.27 7.93 -9.23
CA ASN A 159 -18.81 8.59 -10.43
C ASN A 159 -19.73 9.76 -10.05
N ILE A 160 -20.59 9.60 -9.05
CA ILE A 160 -21.43 10.69 -8.52
C ILE A 160 -20.53 11.84 -8.03
N LEU A 161 -19.50 11.55 -7.25
CA LEU A 161 -18.58 12.56 -6.73
C LEU A 161 -17.78 13.26 -7.84
N LYS A 162 -17.39 12.54 -8.88
CA LYS A 162 -16.71 13.10 -10.07
C LYS A 162 -17.64 14.05 -10.84
N LEU A 163 -18.91 13.67 -11.05
CA LEU A 163 -19.91 14.54 -11.70
C LEU A 163 -20.09 15.87 -10.94
N LEU A 164 -20.02 15.83 -9.61
CA LEU A 164 -20.07 17.01 -8.76
C LEU A 164 -18.72 17.75 -8.67
N GLN A 165 -17.69 17.28 -9.36
CA GLN A 165 -16.31 17.76 -9.25
C GLN A 165 -15.82 17.77 -7.79
N ALA A 166 -16.34 16.87 -6.97
CA ALA A 166 -16.08 16.83 -5.55
C ALA A 166 -14.69 16.24 -5.24
N LYS A 167 -14.04 16.77 -4.22
CA LYS A 167 -12.85 16.16 -3.63
C LYS A 167 -13.28 14.94 -2.82
N ILE A 168 -12.93 13.75 -3.29
CA ILE A 168 -13.34 12.46 -2.70
C ILE A 168 -12.69 12.26 -1.34
N VAL A 169 -13.47 11.83 -0.34
CA VAL A 169 -13.00 11.46 1.00
C VAL A 169 -13.16 9.95 1.18
N GLN A 170 -12.07 9.27 1.43
CA GLN A 170 -12.06 7.84 1.74
C GLN A 170 -12.16 7.60 3.25
N ARG A 171 -12.68 6.45 3.65
CA ARG A 171 -12.73 5.97 5.05
C ARG A 171 -13.39 6.91 6.06
N ASN A 172 -14.41 7.62 5.64
CA ASN A 172 -15.28 8.39 6.53
C ASN A 172 -16.72 7.91 6.37
N LYS A 173 -17.42 7.67 7.48
CA LYS A 173 -18.80 7.17 7.46
C LYS A 173 -19.82 8.26 7.15
N GLY A 174 -19.53 9.51 7.53
CA GLY A 174 -20.47 10.63 7.42
C GLY A 174 -20.14 11.62 6.30
N ILE A 175 -18.91 11.62 5.74
CA ILE A 175 -18.50 12.51 4.66
C ILE A 175 -17.90 11.71 3.54
N ASP A 176 -18.49 11.80 2.36
CA ASP A 176 -18.03 11.07 1.16
C ASP A 176 -17.19 11.97 0.25
N GLY A 177 -17.35 13.27 0.34
CA GLY A 177 -16.57 14.25 -0.41
C GLY A 177 -16.82 15.68 0.04
N PHE A 178 -16.10 16.62 -0.60
CA PHE A 178 -16.32 18.05 -0.45
C PHE A 178 -16.51 18.69 -1.81
N LEU A 179 -17.49 19.59 -1.92
CA LEU A 179 -17.64 20.42 -3.13
C LEU A 179 -16.42 21.31 -3.33
N PRO A 180 -16.07 21.66 -4.60
CA PRO A 180 -14.96 22.58 -4.88
C PRO A 180 -15.25 24.01 -4.39
N LYS A 181 -16.53 24.38 -4.27
CA LYS A 181 -16.95 25.68 -3.77
C LYS A 181 -17.08 25.65 -2.25
N HIS A 182 -16.82 26.79 -1.62
CA HIS A 182 -17.01 26.99 -0.19
C HIS A 182 -18.26 27.81 0.05
N PHE A 183 -18.94 27.57 1.15
CA PHE A 183 -20.02 28.42 1.64
C PHE A 183 -19.56 29.11 2.91
N GLN A 184 -19.69 30.45 2.98
CA GLN A 184 -19.20 31.26 4.11
C GLN A 184 -17.76 30.92 4.52
N LYS A 185 -16.85 30.72 3.54
CA LYS A 185 -15.45 30.31 3.72
C LYS A 185 -15.26 28.91 4.33
N LYS A 186 -16.30 28.10 4.44
CA LYS A 186 -16.24 26.72 4.94
C LYS A 186 -16.45 25.71 3.81
N PRO A 187 -15.77 24.56 3.83
CA PRO A 187 -15.95 23.52 2.83
C PRO A 187 -17.34 22.87 2.97
N ILE A 188 -17.99 22.59 1.85
CA ILE A 188 -19.33 21.97 1.83
C ILE A 188 -19.15 20.44 1.76
N PRO A 189 -19.49 19.69 2.82
CA PRO A 189 -19.39 18.24 2.83
C PRO A 189 -20.55 17.60 2.05
N ILE A 190 -20.27 16.45 1.45
CA ILE A 190 -21.22 15.62 0.74
C ILE A 190 -21.31 14.27 1.45
N LYS A 191 -22.53 13.78 1.64
CA LYS A 191 -22.84 12.40 2.03
C LYS A 191 -23.72 11.78 0.94
N ILE A 192 -23.33 10.61 0.47
CA ILE A 192 -24.14 9.81 -0.45
C ILE A 192 -24.93 8.82 0.40
N GLN A 193 -26.24 8.80 0.28
CA GLN A 193 -27.09 7.80 0.90
C GLN A 193 -26.81 6.45 0.25
N LYS A 194 -26.51 5.44 1.05
CA LYS A 194 -26.28 4.07 0.59
C LYS A 194 -27.61 3.30 0.52
N ASN A 195 -27.64 2.24 -0.29
CA ASN A 195 -28.84 1.41 -0.47
C ASN A 195 -29.36 0.78 0.84
N ASN A 196 -28.47 0.58 1.81
CA ASN A 196 -28.80 0.02 3.14
C ASN A 196 -28.95 1.08 4.24
N GLU A 197 -28.95 2.37 3.90
CA GLU A 197 -29.11 3.50 4.85
C GLU A 197 -30.43 4.21 4.56
N CYS A 198 -31.22 4.51 5.59
CA CYS A 198 -32.33 5.43 5.43
C CYS A 198 -31.84 6.89 5.42
N LEU A 199 -32.66 7.80 4.90
CA LEU A 199 -32.30 9.23 4.79
C LEU A 199 -31.93 9.85 6.14
N ASN A 200 -32.69 9.53 7.20
CA ASN A 200 -32.43 10.05 8.54
C ASN A 200 -31.09 9.55 9.11
N GLU A 201 -30.71 8.30 8.84
CA GLU A 201 -29.42 7.76 9.23
C GLU A 201 -28.27 8.49 8.51
N SER A 202 -28.41 8.69 7.19
CA SER A 202 -27.40 9.41 6.40
C SER A 202 -27.24 10.85 6.88
N ILE A 203 -28.34 11.55 7.23
CA ILE A 203 -28.31 12.90 7.79
C ILE A 203 -27.59 12.89 9.15
N SER A 204 -27.94 11.95 10.03
CA SER A 204 -27.33 11.85 11.35
C SER A 204 -25.83 11.57 11.27
N LEU A 205 -25.40 10.69 10.34
CA LEU A 205 -23.99 10.41 10.09
C LEU A 205 -23.24 11.65 9.60
N LEU A 206 -23.85 12.42 8.70
CA LEU A 206 -23.28 13.68 8.20
C LEU A 206 -23.15 14.72 9.32
N GLN A 207 -24.20 14.93 10.11
CA GLN A 207 -24.19 15.87 11.24
C GLN A 207 -23.13 15.53 12.27
N ASN A 208 -23.04 14.25 12.66
CA ASN A 208 -22.00 13.76 13.59
C ASN A 208 -20.59 14.00 13.04
N ALA A 209 -20.39 13.79 11.73
CA ALA A 209 -19.11 14.03 11.09
C ALA A 209 -18.76 15.53 11.02
N ILE A 210 -19.75 16.39 10.73
CA ILE A 210 -19.61 17.85 10.73
C ILE A 210 -19.18 18.34 12.13
N ASN A 211 -19.91 17.93 13.17
CA ASN A 211 -19.62 18.32 14.55
C ASN A 211 -18.23 17.84 14.98
N SER A 212 -17.89 16.58 14.70
CA SER A 212 -16.57 16.01 15.06
C SER A 212 -15.40 16.70 14.37
N LYS A 213 -15.60 17.28 13.20
CA LYS A 213 -14.60 18.01 12.42
C LYS A 213 -14.67 19.52 12.60
N LYS A 214 -15.56 20.02 13.47
CA LYS A 214 -15.77 21.44 13.72
C LYS A 214 -16.07 22.23 12.44
N LEU A 215 -16.89 21.65 11.56
CA LEU A 215 -17.31 22.23 10.29
C LEU A 215 -18.68 22.93 10.42
N ASP A 216 -19.05 23.36 11.62
CA ASP A 216 -20.38 23.91 11.92
C ASP A 216 -20.74 25.04 10.94
N PHE A 217 -21.84 24.83 10.22
CA PHE A 217 -22.54 25.84 9.49
C PHE A 217 -23.61 26.41 10.43
N ILE A 218 -23.53 27.68 10.69
CA ILE A 218 -24.55 28.40 11.49
C ILE A 218 -25.83 28.48 10.68
#